data_08ee7ed116b68acb8707617200035176
#
_entry.id   08ee7ed116b68acb8707617200035176
#
_cell.length_a   1.000
_cell.length_b   1.000
_cell.length_c   1.000
_cell.angle_alpha   90.00
_cell.angle_beta   90.00
_cell.angle_gamma   90.00
#
_symmetry.space_group_name_H-M   'P 1'
#
loop_
_entity.id
_entity.type
_entity.pdbx_description
1 polymer ?
#
loop_
_entity_poly.entity_id
_entity_poly.type
_entity_poly.pdbx_seq_one_letter_code
_entity_poly.pdbx_strand_id
1 'polypeptide(L)'
;LGDVYKRQDIFQNLLQYAAVTEQEIETTNESAVSVTAAVNGRKPRVAGHWKRVINAGYAASVLNREVQDELEQLVQELGYELIRVKGILDDDMCVLRRNMWGEIQFCWNYIDEVIDFILSTGAKPLLEFGHMPLLLAKTDPGRTMRPALSSSPRDLAEWRMLIKNLMEHLRERYGINQMRRWIFNPWISGDVITIDGGDEFFGTWKASYEEMKRVSPDLVTCLSFGLGPEEHLKAFIETMKEKECVPEIFAFRSFGTVIYGEEEEKMNLIQNNESVNMIVSRDPDFLRNRGEKVKGLLQKAGLGALPVLVDECSSNIWQRDLCNDTCYKAAWLFKNLLENEEALQGIAYFSVNDRLDEVFPARETYHGGFGLFTMNGIPKAVCTALRLLGRMGSRLVKRGDGYFISTEPEKNQSQIYLYNYVHYDMLYRYRHAVNISRTDRYRVFNMGEIRTFSVKLTGLEPGKYCLRLY
;
A
#
# COMPACT_ATOMS: atom_id res chain seq x y z
N LEU A 1 24.85 -31.15 8.10
CA LEU A 1 25.13 -31.11 9.56
C LEU A 1 25.56 -29.70 10.01
N GLY A 2 26.44 -28.99 9.27
CA GLY A 2 26.89 -27.63 9.62
C GLY A 2 25.77 -26.58 9.69
N ASP A 3 24.74 -26.71 8.87
CA ASP A 3 23.63 -25.74 8.86
C ASP A 3 22.65 -25.92 10.03
N VAL A 4 22.55 -27.12 10.58
CA VAL A 4 21.71 -27.41 11.74
C VAL A 4 22.30 -26.78 13.02
N TYR A 5 23.63 -26.85 13.17
CA TYR A 5 24.33 -26.21 14.30
C TYR A 5 24.23 -24.68 14.25
N LYS A 6 24.39 -24.07 13.09
CA LYS A 6 24.22 -22.62 12.94
C LYS A 6 22.78 -22.18 13.28
N ARG A 7 21.77 -22.99 12.97
CA ARG A 7 20.38 -22.71 13.34
C ARG A 7 20.16 -22.76 14.86
N GLN A 8 20.80 -23.71 15.53
CA GLN A 8 20.74 -23.80 16.98
C GLN A 8 21.39 -22.62 17.68
N ASP A 9 22.52 -22.13 17.18
CA ASP A 9 23.20 -20.97 17.78
C ASP A 9 22.38 -19.68 17.63
N ILE A 10 21.77 -19.44 16.46
CA ILE A 10 20.87 -18.29 16.23
C ILE A 10 19.65 -18.40 17.16
N PHE A 11 19.05 -19.60 17.25
CA PHE A 11 17.90 -19.83 18.11
C PHE A 11 18.23 -19.62 19.59
N GLN A 12 19.39 -20.08 20.05
CA GLN A 12 19.86 -19.90 21.42
C GLN A 12 20.12 -18.41 21.73
N ASN A 13 20.74 -17.68 20.80
CA ASN A 13 20.97 -16.24 20.93
C ASN A 13 19.65 -15.45 20.99
N LEU A 14 18.66 -15.81 20.17
CA LEU A 14 17.33 -15.22 20.19
C LEU A 14 16.56 -15.56 21.47
N LEU A 15 16.70 -16.79 21.99
CA LEU A 15 16.13 -17.20 23.27
C LEU A 15 16.79 -16.46 24.44
N GLN A 16 18.10 -16.26 24.41
CA GLN A 16 18.79 -15.46 25.41
C GLN A 16 18.34 -14.00 25.38
N TYR A 17 18.15 -13.43 24.19
CA TYR A 17 17.61 -12.08 24.03
C TYR A 17 16.16 -12.00 24.57
N ALA A 18 15.31 -12.98 24.23
CA ALA A 18 13.94 -13.07 24.75
C ALA A 18 13.91 -13.21 26.28
N ALA A 19 14.82 -14.01 26.84
CA ALA A 19 14.92 -14.20 28.30
C ALA A 19 15.40 -12.94 29.03
N VAL A 20 16.28 -12.16 28.40
CA VAL A 20 16.70 -10.85 28.92
C VAL A 20 15.54 -9.86 28.89
N THR A 21 14.77 -9.83 27.78
CA THR A 21 13.57 -9.00 27.69
C THR A 21 12.49 -9.43 28.67
N GLU A 22 12.31 -10.72 28.95
CA GLU A 22 11.36 -11.17 29.98
C GLU A 22 11.75 -10.72 31.39
N GLN A 23 13.03 -10.57 31.70
CA GLN A 23 13.47 -10.03 32.99
C GLN A 23 13.30 -8.51 33.13
N GLU A 24 13.24 -7.77 31.99
CA GLU A 24 12.92 -6.34 31.97
C GLU A 24 11.41 -6.06 32.05
N ILE A 25 10.55 -7.08 31.90
CA ILE A 25 9.08 -6.96 31.91
C ILE A 25 8.50 -6.46 33.25
N GLU A 26 9.23 -6.49 34.35
CA GLU A 26 8.72 -6.02 35.65
C GLU A 26 8.73 -4.49 35.82
N THR A 27 9.27 -3.73 34.87
CA THR A 27 9.17 -2.26 34.89
C THR A 27 8.34 -1.76 33.70
N THR A 28 7.04 -1.72 33.83
CA THR A 28 6.18 -0.96 32.92
C THR A 28 6.54 0.50 33.00
N ASN A 29 7.25 1.03 32.00
CA ASN A 29 7.45 2.45 31.90
C ASN A 29 6.09 3.10 31.65
N GLU A 30 5.65 3.97 32.53
CA GLU A 30 4.45 4.79 32.37
C GLU A 30 4.86 6.12 31.79
N SER A 31 4.23 6.52 30.70
CA SER A 31 4.39 7.86 30.15
C SER A 31 3.08 8.66 30.22
N ALA A 32 3.16 9.90 30.66
CA ALA A 32 2.02 10.79 30.73
C ALA A 32 2.11 11.87 29.66
N VAL A 33 1.11 11.95 28.80
CA VAL A 33 0.99 12.93 27.71
C VAL A 33 -0.10 13.94 28.07
N SER A 34 0.28 15.17 28.37
CA SER A 34 -0.68 16.26 28.66
C SER A 34 -0.86 17.15 27.45
N VAL A 35 -2.08 17.26 26.94
CA VAL A 35 -2.42 17.99 25.73
C VAL A 35 -3.47 19.06 26.04
N THR A 36 -3.15 20.33 25.79
CA THR A 36 -4.15 21.40 25.76
C THR A 36 -4.39 21.80 24.30
N ALA A 37 -5.65 21.80 23.87
CA ALA A 37 -6.05 22.07 22.51
C ALA A 37 -7.23 23.06 22.47
N ALA A 38 -7.03 24.20 21.79
CA ALA A 38 -8.09 25.18 21.56
C ALA A 38 -8.88 24.82 20.31
N VAL A 39 -10.16 24.52 20.44
CA VAL A 39 -11.00 24.10 19.31
C VAL A 39 -11.59 25.25 18.52
N ASN A 40 -11.62 26.47 19.11
CA ASN A 40 -12.10 27.68 18.45
C ASN A 40 -11.05 28.33 17.54
N GLY A 41 -11.48 29.33 16.77
CA GLY A 41 -10.65 30.09 15.84
C GLY A 41 -10.39 29.33 14.51
N ARG A 42 -9.67 30.01 13.62
CA ARG A 42 -9.37 29.46 12.29
C ARG A 42 -8.35 28.32 12.41
N LYS A 43 -8.69 27.17 11.87
CA LYS A 43 -7.84 25.97 11.86
C LYS A 43 -7.54 25.53 10.43
N PRO A 44 -6.36 24.97 10.17
CA PRO A 44 -6.06 24.39 8.85
C PRO A 44 -7.04 23.24 8.53
N ARG A 45 -7.23 22.99 7.26
CA ARG A 45 -8.00 21.81 6.83
C ARG A 45 -7.19 20.54 7.07
N VAL A 46 -7.89 19.48 7.42
CA VAL A 46 -7.33 18.14 7.36
C VAL A 46 -7.16 17.77 5.87
N ALA A 47 -5.99 17.31 5.48
CA ALA A 47 -5.70 17.02 4.08
C ALA A 47 -6.54 15.85 3.53
N GLY A 48 -6.85 14.88 4.39
CA GLY A 48 -7.70 13.75 4.04
C GLY A 48 -7.07 12.81 3.00
N HIS A 49 -5.75 12.79 2.91
CA HIS A 49 -4.96 12.00 1.95
C HIS A 49 -5.29 10.50 2.01
N TRP A 50 -5.71 10.00 3.17
CA TRP A 50 -6.04 8.59 3.40
C TRP A 50 -7.33 8.15 2.67
N LYS A 51 -8.24 9.05 2.34
CA LYS A 51 -9.46 8.75 1.58
C LYS A 51 -9.35 9.05 0.09
N ARG A 52 -8.17 9.43 -0.38
CA ARG A 52 -7.98 9.72 -1.79
C ARG A 52 -8.00 8.46 -2.65
N VAL A 53 -7.37 7.38 -2.18
CA VAL A 53 -7.24 6.13 -2.93
C VAL A 53 -7.52 4.94 -2.01
N ILE A 54 -8.42 4.06 -2.45
CA ILE A 54 -8.55 2.71 -1.91
C ILE A 54 -7.96 1.70 -2.89
N ASN A 55 -7.20 0.75 -2.38
CA ASN A 55 -6.54 -0.26 -3.21
C ASN A 55 -7.34 -1.57 -3.22
N ALA A 56 -8.00 -1.85 -4.31
CA ALA A 56 -8.77 -3.08 -4.50
C ALA A 56 -7.91 -4.32 -4.81
N GLY A 57 -6.61 -4.13 -5.08
CA GLY A 57 -5.72 -5.20 -5.49
C GLY A 57 -5.83 -5.51 -6.99
N TYR A 58 -5.92 -6.79 -7.35
CA TYR A 58 -6.02 -7.20 -8.76
C TYR A 58 -7.39 -6.90 -9.35
N ALA A 59 -7.40 -6.47 -10.62
CA ALA A 59 -8.64 -6.20 -11.36
C ALA A 59 -9.57 -7.44 -11.40
N ALA A 60 -9.01 -8.62 -11.59
CA ALA A 60 -9.79 -9.88 -11.58
C ALA A 60 -10.48 -10.13 -10.23
N SER A 61 -9.93 -9.66 -9.11
CA SER A 61 -10.60 -9.79 -7.80
C SER A 61 -11.88 -8.94 -7.71
N VAL A 62 -11.93 -7.81 -8.42
CA VAL A 62 -13.09 -6.92 -8.46
C VAL A 62 -14.27 -7.50 -9.27
N LEU A 63 -14.04 -8.54 -10.06
CA LEU A 63 -15.14 -9.30 -10.69
C LEU A 63 -15.94 -10.13 -9.68
N ASN A 64 -15.45 -10.27 -8.44
CA ASN A 64 -16.15 -10.97 -7.38
C ASN A 64 -17.14 -10.06 -6.68
N ARG A 65 -18.41 -10.47 -6.60
CA ARG A 65 -19.49 -9.69 -6.01
C ARG A 65 -19.25 -9.28 -4.56
N GLU A 66 -18.66 -10.15 -3.74
CA GLU A 66 -18.36 -9.82 -2.34
C GLU A 66 -17.34 -8.68 -2.24
N VAL A 67 -16.32 -8.68 -3.10
CA VAL A 67 -15.33 -7.59 -3.16
C VAL A 67 -15.96 -6.28 -3.64
N GLN A 68 -16.90 -6.36 -4.58
CA GLN A 68 -17.68 -5.21 -5.03
C GLN A 68 -18.52 -4.62 -3.88
N ASP A 69 -19.26 -5.47 -3.15
CA ASP A 69 -20.08 -5.01 -2.02
C ASP A 69 -19.24 -4.33 -0.93
N GLU A 70 -18.06 -4.87 -0.61
CA GLU A 70 -17.12 -4.28 0.35
C GLU A 70 -16.56 -2.94 -0.13
N LEU A 71 -16.17 -2.84 -1.41
CA LEU A 71 -15.69 -1.60 -2.01
C LEU A 71 -16.78 -0.53 -2.04
N GLU A 72 -17.98 -0.88 -2.49
CA GLU A 72 -19.13 0.03 -2.51
C GLU A 72 -19.43 0.57 -1.12
N GLN A 73 -19.46 -0.32 -0.11
CA GLN A 73 -19.67 0.07 1.27
C GLN A 73 -18.60 1.06 1.75
N LEU A 74 -17.31 0.79 1.51
CA LEU A 74 -16.22 1.66 1.93
C LEU A 74 -16.24 3.00 1.20
N VAL A 75 -16.55 3.02 -0.09
CA VAL A 75 -16.69 4.28 -0.85
C VAL A 75 -17.84 5.12 -0.31
N GLN A 76 -19.00 4.51 -0.04
CA GLN A 76 -20.16 5.22 0.50
C GLN A 76 -19.93 5.73 1.93
N GLU A 77 -19.31 4.93 2.80
CA GLU A 77 -19.06 5.27 4.20
C GLU A 77 -17.95 6.32 4.36
N LEU A 78 -16.90 6.26 3.55
CA LEU A 78 -15.65 7.00 3.76
C LEU A 78 -15.38 8.07 2.69
N GLY A 79 -16.06 8.01 1.55
CA GLY A 79 -15.93 9.00 0.48
C GLY A 79 -14.62 8.89 -0.29
N TYR A 80 -14.17 7.69 -0.60
CA TYR A 80 -12.98 7.48 -1.44
C TYR A 80 -13.15 8.09 -2.82
N GLU A 81 -12.13 8.81 -3.29
CA GLU A 81 -12.15 9.46 -4.61
C GLU A 81 -11.76 8.51 -5.75
N LEU A 82 -10.82 7.61 -5.49
CA LEU A 82 -10.22 6.72 -6.47
C LEU A 82 -10.25 5.27 -5.95
N ILE A 83 -10.56 4.34 -6.83
CA ILE A 83 -10.33 2.90 -6.63
C ILE A 83 -9.17 2.49 -7.52
N ARG A 84 -8.08 2.05 -6.90
CA ARG A 84 -6.92 1.49 -7.61
C ARG A 84 -7.12 0.01 -7.85
N VAL A 85 -6.90 -0.39 -9.10
CA VAL A 85 -6.83 -1.79 -9.53
C VAL A 85 -5.54 -2.01 -10.32
N LYS A 86 -4.86 -3.12 -10.05
CA LYS A 86 -3.66 -3.54 -10.78
C LYS A 86 -3.96 -4.72 -11.70
N GLY A 87 -3.16 -4.85 -12.75
CA GLY A 87 -3.24 -6.02 -13.63
C GLY A 87 -4.47 -6.05 -14.52
N ILE A 88 -4.90 -4.90 -15.06
CA ILE A 88 -6.07 -4.90 -15.98
C ILE A 88 -5.79 -5.64 -17.29
N LEU A 89 -4.51 -5.90 -17.61
CA LEU A 89 -4.09 -6.65 -18.78
C LEU A 89 -3.62 -8.07 -18.43
N ASP A 90 -3.70 -8.48 -17.17
CA ASP A 90 -3.33 -9.82 -16.73
C ASP A 90 -4.14 -10.88 -17.49
N ASP A 91 -3.58 -12.08 -17.64
CA ASP A 91 -4.25 -13.18 -18.35
C ASP A 91 -5.61 -13.55 -17.74
N ASP A 92 -5.80 -13.36 -16.42
CA ASP A 92 -7.07 -13.55 -15.72
C ASP A 92 -8.19 -12.60 -16.21
N MET A 93 -7.81 -11.48 -16.82
CA MET A 93 -8.75 -10.53 -17.43
C MET A 93 -9.15 -10.92 -18.86
N CYS A 94 -8.58 -12.01 -19.40
CA CYS A 94 -8.90 -12.57 -20.70
C CYS A 94 -8.85 -11.56 -21.87
N VAL A 95 -7.96 -10.57 -21.79
CA VAL A 95 -7.89 -9.45 -22.73
C VAL A 95 -7.44 -9.89 -24.11
N LEU A 96 -6.51 -10.86 -24.16
CA LEU A 96 -5.85 -11.30 -25.38
C LEU A 96 -6.12 -12.77 -25.66
N ARG A 97 -6.39 -13.06 -26.94
CA ARG A 97 -6.37 -14.43 -27.46
C ARG A 97 -5.84 -14.44 -28.89
N ARG A 98 -5.33 -15.57 -29.34
CA ARG A 98 -5.06 -15.80 -30.76
C ARG A 98 -6.19 -16.64 -31.36
N ASN A 99 -6.65 -16.23 -32.53
CA ASN A 99 -7.59 -17.05 -33.29
C ASN A 99 -6.85 -18.23 -33.97
N MET A 100 -7.60 -19.07 -34.70
CA MET A 100 -7.04 -20.25 -35.39
C MET A 100 -6.05 -19.89 -36.50
N TRP A 101 -6.03 -18.66 -36.97
CA TRP A 101 -5.08 -18.15 -37.96
C TRP A 101 -3.86 -17.47 -37.34
N GLY A 102 -3.76 -17.43 -35.99
CA GLY A 102 -2.66 -16.81 -35.25
C GLY A 102 -2.79 -15.30 -35.04
N GLU A 103 -3.92 -14.68 -35.46
CA GLU A 103 -4.14 -13.26 -35.28
C GLU A 103 -4.57 -12.92 -33.85
N ILE A 104 -4.09 -11.81 -33.33
CA ILE A 104 -4.47 -11.30 -32.01
C ILE A 104 -5.89 -10.75 -32.06
N GLN A 105 -6.70 -11.18 -31.12
CA GLN A 105 -8.04 -10.64 -30.85
C GLN A 105 -8.11 -10.09 -29.45
N PHE A 106 -8.84 -8.98 -29.29
CA PHE A 106 -9.06 -8.31 -28.03
C PHE A 106 -10.46 -8.61 -27.47
N CYS A 107 -10.53 -8.73 -26.13
CA CYS A 107 -11.79 -8.86 -25.41
C CYS A 107 -11.75 -7.91 -24.19
N TRP A 108 -12.64 -6.94 -24.15
CA TRP A 108 -12.64 -5.90 -23.14
C TRP A 108 -13.70 -6.13 -22.04
N ASN A 109 -14.49 -7.21 -22.12
CA ASN A 109 -15.66 -7.40 -21.27
C ASN A 109 -15.35 -7.32 -19.77
N TYR A 110 -14.27 -7.95 -19.31
CA TYR A 110 -13.92 -7.92 -17.89
C TYR A 110 -13.35 -6.55 -17.46
N ILE A 111 -12.61 -5.89 -18.34
CA ILE A 111 -12.15 -4.50 -18.10
C ILE A 111 -13.36 -3.58 -17.96
N ASP A 112 -14.32 -3.70 -18.87
CA ASP A 112 -15.55 -2.91 -18.85
C ASP A 112 -16.33 -3.16 -17.56
N GLU A 113 -16.50 -4.42 -17.15
CA GLU A 113 -17.22 -4.76 -15.92
C GLU A 113 -16.55 -4.14 -14.68
N VAL A 114 -15.23 -4.20 -14.59
CA VAL A 114 -14.48 -3.57 -13.49
C VAL A 114 -14.62 -2.05 -13.50
N ILE A 115 -14.48 -1.41 -14.65
CA ILE A 115 -14.59 0.07 -14.77
C ILE A 115 -16.02 0.52 -14.51
N ASP A 116 -17.02 -0.16 -15.09
CA ASP A 116 -18.44 0.14 -14.88
C ASP A 116 -18.81 0.05 -13.41
N PHE A 117 -18.32 -1.00 -12.72
CA PHE A 117 -18.48 -1.11 -11.26
C PHE A 117 -17.84 0.07 -10.53
N ILE A 118 -16.57 0.40 -10.80
CA ILE A 118 -15.89 1.52 -10.15
C ILE A 118 -16.68 2.81 -10.32
N LEU A 119 -17.12 3.11 -11.54
CA LEU A 119 -17.89 4.30 -11.84
C LEU A 119 -19.27 4.31 -11.16
N SER A 120 -19.91 3.15 -11.00
CA SER A 120 -21.21 3.02 -10.32
C SER A 120 -21.12 3.41 -8.83
N THR A 121 -19.97 3.22 -8.17
CA THR A 121 -19.74 3.65 -6.77
C THR A 121 -19.62 5.16 -6.61
N GLY A 122 -19.43 5.90 -7.71
CA GLY A 122 -19.12 7.33 -7.72
C GLY A 122 -17.61 7.64 -7.63
N ALA A 123 -16.76 6.66 -7.37
CA ALA A 123 -15.31 6.79 -7.41
C ALA A 123 -14.80 6.79 -8.87
N LYS A 124 -13.52 7.07 -9.05
CA LYS A 124 -12.84 7.09 -10.35
C LYS A 124 -11.76 6.01 -10.38
N PRO A 125 -11.48 5.43 -11.54
CA PRO A 125 -10.42 4.45 -11.67
C PRO A 125 -9.01 5.04 -11.51
N LEU A 126 -8.14 4.31 -10.80
CA LEU A 126 -6.69 4.35 -10.96
C LEU A 126 -6.32 2.98 -11.55
N LEU A 127 -6.00 2.96 -12.84
CA LEU A 127 -5.78 1.74 -13.62
C LEU A 127 -4.29 1.47 -13.80
N GLU A 128 -3.84 0.35 -13.31
CA GLU A 128 -2.48 -0.14 -13.49
C GLU A 128 -2.47 -1.25 -14.54
N PHE A 129 -1.74 -1.05 -15.65
CA PHE A 129 -1.82 -1.91 -16.82
C PHE A 129 -1.08 -3.25 -16.62
N GLY A 130 0.07 -3.23 -15.92
CA GLY A 130 0.87 -4.45 -15.72
C GLY A 130 0.05 -5.49 -15.03
N HIS A 131 0.30 -6.77 -15.12
CA HIS A 131 1.51 -7.44 -15.61
C HIS A 131 1.47 -7.71 -17.12
N MET A 132 2.57 -8.32 -17.63
CA MET A 132 2.66 -8.65 -19.05
C MET A 132 1.80 -9.87 -19.37
N PRO A 133 0.86 -9.77 -20.34
CA PRO A 133 0.14 -10.95 -20.84
C PRO A 133 1.10 -12.01 -21.40
N LEU A 134 0.87 -13.28 -21.09
CA LEU A 134 1.72 -14.41 -21.55
C LEU A 134 1.94 -14.42 -23.07
N LEU A 135 0.88 -14.06 -23.82
CA LEU A 135 0.97 -14.02 -25.29
C LEU A 135 1.97 -12.99 -25.82
N LEU A 136 2.29 -11.95 -25.05
CA LEU A 136 3.23 -10.90 -25.45
C LEU A 136 4.55 -10.96 -24.68
N ALA A 137 4.66 -11.79 -23.65
CA ALA A 137 5.85 -11.87 -22.81
C ALA A 137 7.11 -12.31 -23.56
N LYS A 138 8.24 -11.68 -23.26
CA LYS A 138 9.56 -12.04 -23.79
C LYS A 138 10.10 -13.32 -23.19
N THR A 139 9.85 -13.52 -21.90
CA THR A 139 10.29 -14.69 -21.14
C THR A 139 9.10 -15.49 -20.64
N ASP A 140 9.21 -16.82 -20.69
CA ASP A 140 8.24 -17.68 -20.02
C ASP A 140 8.47 -17.60 -18.52
N PRO A 141 7.46 -17.24 -17.72
CA PRO A 141 7.58 -17.11 -16.26
C PRO A 141 7.83 -18.43 -15.54
N GLY A 142 7.81 -19.54 -16.26
CA GLY A 142 7.81 -20.85 -15.66
C GLY A 142 6.48 -21.16 -14.94
N ARG A 143 6.47 -22.21 -14.12
CA ARG A 143 5.29 -22.67 -13.38
C ARG A 143 5.10 -21.89 -12.07
N THR A 144 4.93 -20.59 -12.14
CA THR A 144 4.48 -19.82 -10.96
C THR A 144 2.95 -19.83 -10.89
N MET A 145 2.40 -19.84 -9.70
CA MET A 145 0.94 -19.97 -9.50
C MET A 145 0.14 -18.74 -9.98
N ARG A 146 0.78 -17.58 -10.03
CA ARG A 146 0.36 -16.42 -10.81
C ARG A 146 1.56 -15.92 -11.58
N PRO A 147 1.50 -15.90 -12.89
CA PRO A 147 2.50 -15.24 -13.69
C PRO A 147 2.29 -13.72 -13.57
N ALA A 148 2.65 -13.16 -12.41
CA ALA A 148 2.89 -11.75 -12.27
C ALA A 148 4.16 -11.45 -13.06
N LEU A 149 4.01 -11.28 -14.37
CA LEU A 149 5.14 -11.19 -15.27
C LEU A 149 5.68 -9.77 -15.28
N SER A 150 6.79 -9.60 -14.62
CA SER A 150 7.66 -8.42 -14.83
C SER A 150 8.40 -8.47 -16.16
N SER A 151 8.07 -9.44 -17.04
CA SER A 151 8.67 -9.57 -18.35
C SER A 151 8.33 -8.38 -19.22
N SER A 152 9.32 -7.88 -19.96
CA SER A 152 9.08 -6.94 -21.05
C SER A 152 8.34 -7.62 -22.20
N PRO A 153 7.67 -6.87 -23.07
CA PRO A 153 7.05 -7.43 -24.26
C PRO A 153 8.14 -8.01 -25.20
N ARG A 154 7.82 -9.13 -25.82
CA ARG A 154 8.67 -9.73 -26.84
C ARG A 154 8.81 -8.84 -28.07
N ASP A 155 7.71 -8.16 -28.44
CA ASP A 155 7.64 -7.18 -29.52
C ASP A 155 6.92 -5.93 -29.03
N LEU A 156 7.65 -4.80 -29.03
CA LEU A 156 7.13 -3.53 -28.58
C LEU A 156 6.03 -2.99 -29.51
N ALA A 157 5.99 -3.41 -30.78
CA ALA A 157 4.94 -3.02 -31.71
C ALA A 157 3.61 -3.72 -31.37
N GLU A 158 3.65 -5.04 -31.02
CA GLU A 158 2.46 -5.76 -30.52
C GLU A 158 1.94 -5.12 -29.21
N TRP A 159 2.85 -4.73 -28.30
CA TRP A 159 2.48 -4.01 -27.09
C TRP A 159 1.81 -2.66 -27.38
N ARG A 160 2.40 -1.84 -28.24
CA ARG A 160 1.79 -0.56 -28.66
C ARG A 160 0.41 -0.77 -29.28
N MET A 161 0.24 -1.82 -30.07
CA MET A 161 -1.05 -2.16 -30.67
C MET A 161 -2.10 -2.49 -29.58
N LEU A 162 -1.72 -3.26 -28.55
CA LEU A 162 -2.61 -3.56 -27.41
C LEU A 162 -3.04 -2.27 -26.71
N ILE A 163 -2.07 -1.41 -26.33
CA ILE A 163 -2.37 -0.17 -25.60
C ILE A 163 -3.20 0.78 -26.46
N LYS A 164 -2.88 0.93 -27.74
CA LYS A 164 -3.69 1.74 -28.65
C LYS A 164 -5.14 1.27 -28.69
N ASN A 165 -5.37 -0.02 -28.89
CA ASN A 165 -6.74 -0.57 -28.96
C ASN A 165 -7.47 -0.41 -27.63
N LEU A 166 -6.79 -0.63 -26.49
CA LEU A 166 -7.37 -0.38 -25.16
C LEU A 166 -7.82 1.07 -25.04
N MET A 167 -6.94 2.03 -25.35
CA MET A 167 -7.23 3.44 -25.15
C MET A 167 -8.32 3.95 -26.09
N GLU A 168 -8.37 3.44 -27.32
CA GLU A 168 -9.46 3.73 -28.27
C GLU A 168 -10.79 3.16 -27.77
N HIS A 169 -10.81 1.92 -27.28
CA HIS A 169 -11.99 1.31 -26.69
C HIS A 169 -12.51 2.11 -25.48
N LEU A 170 -11.63 2.47 -24.54
CA LEU A 170 -12.02 3.27 -23.37
C LEU A 170 -12.57 4.63 -23.78
N ARG A 171 -11.97 5.28 -24.80
CA ARG A 171 -12.47 6.56 -25.33
C ARG A 171 -13.86 6.41 -25.95
N GLU A 172 -14.08 5.38 -26.74
CA GLU A 172 -15.37 5.12 -27.40
C GLU A 172 -16.47 4.80 -26.39
N ARG A 173 -16.16 4.02 -25.36
CA ARG A 173 -17.15 3.59 -24.35
C ARG A 173 -17.44 4.67 -23.32
N TYR A 174 -16.41 5.28 -22.75
CA TYR A 174 -16.55 6.19 -21.60
C TYR A 174 -16.41 7.68 -21.95
N GLY A 175 -15.84 7.98 -23.08
CA GLY A 175 -15.57 9.35 -23.51
C GLY A 175 -14.37 9.98 -22.83
N ILE A 176 -13.72 10.88 -23.57
CA ILE A 176 -12.47 11.52 -23.12
C ILE A 176 -12.63 12.37 -21.85
N ASN A 177 -13.80 13.00 -21.66
CA ASN A 177 -14.06 13.81 -20.48
C ASN A 177 -14.11 12.99 -19.19
N GLN A 178 -14.52 11.74 -19.26
CA GLN A 178 -14.48 10.82 -18.13
C GLN A 178 -13.05 10.34 -17.89
N MET A 179 -12.35 9.93 -18.94
CA MET A 179 -10.97 9.44 -18.85
C MET A 179 -9.99 10.47 -18.29
N ARG A 180 -10.15 11.76 -18.56
CA ARG A 180 -9.34 12.86 -17.99
C ARG A 180 -9.41 12.95 -16.46
N ARG A 181 -10.39 12.30 -15.84
CA ARG A 181 -10.57 12.27 -14.39
C ARG A 181 -9.96 11.02 -13.74
N TRP A 182 -9.45 10.09 -14.54
CA TRP A 182 -8.81 8.85 -14.11
C TRP A 182 -7.31 9.06 -13.99
N ILE A 183 -6.67 8.09 -13.30
CA ILE A 183 -5.22 7.99 -13.27
C ILE A 183 -4.81 6.68 -13.92
N PHE A 184 -3.80 6.73 -14.75
CA PHE A 184 -3.28 5.57 -15.44
C PHE A 184 -1.85 5.30 -15.00
N ASN A 185 -1.54 4.08 -14.59
CA ASN A 185 -0.17 3.60 -14.45
C ASN A 185 0.17 2.72 -15.66
N PRO A 186 0.84 3.29 -16.68
CA PRO A 186 1.00 2.63 -17.98
C PRO A 186 1.79 1.35 -17.95
N TRP A 187 2.64 1.18 -16.95
CA TRP A 187 3.43 -0.03 -16.73
C TRP A 187 4.00 -0.04 -15.31
N ILE A 188 4.09 -1.22 -14.71
CA ILE A 188 4.73 -1.43 -13.41
C ILE A 188 5.93 -2.37 -13.57
N SER A 189 6.95 -2.18 -12.77
CA SER A 189 7.93 -3.22 -12.51
C SER A 189 7.29 -4.27 -11.58
N GLY A 190 7.65 -5.52 -11.74
CA GLY A 190 7.27 -6.55 -10.78
C GLY A 190 7.63 -6.18 -9.34
N ASP A 191 7.10 -6.92 -8.38
CA ASP A 191 7.26 -6.63 -6.95
C ASP A 191 8.72 -6.72 -6.46
N VAL A 192 9.60 -7.32 -7.26
CA VAL A 192 11.03 -7.43 -6.98
C VAL A 192 11.80 -6.51 -7.90
N ILE A 193 12.59 -5.65 -7.29
CA ILE A 193 13.46 -4.71 -8.00
C ILE A 193 14.54 -5.50 -8.68
N THR A 194 14.42 -5.63 -9.97
CA THR A 194 15.57 -5.92 -10.80
C THR A 194 16.12 -4.60 -11.31
N ILE A 195 17.29 -4.25 -10.85
CA ILE A 195 18.09 -3.12 -11.37
C ILE A 195 18.27 -3.25 -12.88
N ASP A 196 18.24 -4.47 -13.40
CA ASP A 196 18.45 -4.82 -14.79
C ASP A 196 17.31 -4.46 -15.75
N GLY A 197 16.17 -4.01 -15.22
CA GLY A 197 15.00 -3.65 -16.02
C GLY A 197 14.99 -2.21 -16.55
N GLY A 198 16.01 -1.40 -16.30
CA GLY A 198 15.99 0.02 -16.56
C GLY A 198 15.52 0.40 -17.95
N ASP A 199 16.21 -0.07 -18.99
CA ASP A 199 15.90 0.29 -20.37
C ASP A 199 14.61 -0.34 -20.90
N GLU A 200 14.38 -1.61 -20.63
CA GLU A 200 13.18 -2.33 -21.07
C GLU A 200 11.93 -1.85 -20.31
N PHE A 201 12.07 -1.61 -19.01
CA PHE A 201 10.98 -1.06 -18.20
C PHE A 201 10.54 0.31 -18.73
N PHE A 202 11.48 1.25 -18.83
CA PHE A 202 11.18 2.61 -19.30
C PHE A 202 10.76 2.62 -20.76
N GLY A 203 11.28 1.71 -21.60
CA GLY A 203 10.83 1.53 -22.97
C GLY A 203 9.36 1.11 -23.07
N THR A 204 8.94 0.14 -22.24
CA THR A 204 7.55 -0.33 -22.18
C THR A 204 6.62 0.74 -21.61
N TRP A 205 7.04 1.43 -20.55
CA TRP A 205 6.28 2.53 -19.97
C TRP A 205 6.11 3.68 -20.98
N LYS A 206 7.19 4.11 -21.63
CA LYS A 206 7.18 5.18 -22.63
C LYS A 206 6.30 4.84 -23.84
N ALA A 207 6.36 3.59 -24.30
CA ALA A 207 5.49 3.13 -25.38
C ALA A 207 4.01 3.26 -25.01
N SER A 208 3.64 2.85 -23.81
CA SER A 208 2.26 2.99 -23.30
C SER A 208 1.87 4.46 -23.13
N TYR A 209 2.75 5.25 -22.52
CA TYR A 209 2.54 6.68 -22.32
C TYR A 209 2.28 7.42 -23.64
N GLU A 210 3.08 7.15 -24.66
CA GLU A 210 2.92 7.78 -25.97
C GLU A 210 1.57 7.43 -26.65
N GLU A 211 1.14 6.15 -26.58
CA GLU A 211 -0.17 5.76 -27.12
C GLU A 211 -1.32 6.44 -26.35
N MET A 212 -1.21 6.55 -25.05
CA MET A 212 -2.19 7.27 -24.23
C MET A 212 -2.25 8.76 -24.59
N LYS A 213 -1.10 9.44 -24.69
CA LYS A 213 -1.04 10.87 -25.01
C LYS A 213 -1.49 11.18 -26.45
N ARG A 214 -1.46 10.22 -27.37
CA ARG A 214 -2.07 10.34 -28.69
C ARG A 214 -3.59 10.45 -28.62
N VAL A 215 -4.22 9.76 -27.67
CA VAL A 215 -5.67 9.85 -27.45
C VAL A 215 -6.04 11.19 -26.81
N SER A 216 -5.31 11.62 -25.79
CA SER A 216 -5.39 12.97 -25.25
C SER A 216 -4.14 13.31 -24.43
N PRO A 217 -3.53 14.48 -24.65
CA PRO A 217 -2.39 14.94 -23.85
C PRO A 217 -2.74 15.21 -22.39
N ASP A 218 -4.02 15.41 -22.06
CA ASP A 218 -4.50 15.73 -20.72
C ASP A 218 -4.75 14.49 -19.84
N LEU A 219 -4.51 13.27 -20.33
CA LEU A 219 -4.63 12.07 -19.51
C LEU A 219 -3.56 12.07 -18.42
N VAL A 220 -3.97 11.78 -17.18
CA VAL A 220 -3.08 11.79 -16.02
C VAL A 220 -2.40 10.43 -15.89
N THR A 221 -1.08 10.45 -15.90
CA THR A 221 -0.28 9.22 -15.73
C THR A 221 0.42 9.21 -14.38
N CYS A 222 0.65 8.02 -13.86
CA CYS A 222 1.58 7.83 -12.77
C CYS A 222 2.70 6.83 -13.16
N LEU A 223 3.81 6.92 -12.46
CA LEU A 223 4.92 5.99 -12.55
C LEU A 223 5.28 5.54 -11.15
N SER A 224 5.21 4.24 -10.93
CA SER A 224 5.42 3.63 -9.61
C SER A 224 6.82 3.05 -9.48
N PHE A 225 7.50 3.42 -8.39
CA PHE A 225 8.68 2.72 -7.92
C PHE A 225 8.28 1.59 -6.96
N GLY A 226 8.76 0.38 -7.23
CA GLY A 226 8.50 -0.78 -6.38
C GLY A 226 9.23 -0.74 -5.03
N LEU A 227 9.55 -1.92 -4.51
CA LEU A 227 10.35 -2.07 -3.30
C LEU A 227 11.83 -2.01 -3.65
N GLY A 228 12.65 -1.36 -2.83
CA GLY A 228 14.10 -1.32 -3.01
C GLY A 228 14.83 -0.27 -2.19
N PRO A 229 16.17 -0.43 -2.12
CA PRO A 229 17.03 0.48 -1.39
C PRO A 229 17.01 1.90 -1.97
N GLU A 230 17.51 2.84 -1.19
CA GLU A 230 17.56 4.26 -1.57
C GLU A 230 18.38 4.51 -2.84
N GLU A 231 19.46 3.79 -3.02
CA GLU A 231 20.32 3.88 -4.20
C GLU A 231 19.60 3.48 -5.49
N HIS A 232 18.73 2.46 -5.43
CA HIS A 232 17.89 2.04 -6.56
C HIS A 232 16.82 3.09 -6.85
N LEU A 233 16.19 3.66 -5.83
CA LEU A 233 15.22 4.74 -5.99
C LEU A 233 15.87 5.97 -6.65
N LYS A 234 17.10 6.31 -6.23
CA LYS A 234 17.86 7.42 -6.83
C LYS A 234 18.15 7.14 -8.31
N ALA A 235 18.70 5.97 -8.62
CA ALA A 235 18.99 5.55 -10.00
C ALA A 235 17.71 5.53 -10.85
N PHE A 236 16.59 5.05 -10.31
CA PHE A 236 15.30 5.05 -10.99
C PHE A 236 14.83 6.45 -11.36
N ILE A 237 14.91 7.41 -10.45
CA ILE A 237 14.53 8.81 -10.70
C ILE A 237 15.45 9.46 -11.73
N GLU A 238 16.74 9.19 -11.68
CA GLU A 238 17.72 9.68 -12.66
C GLU A 238 17.41 9.12 -14.05
N THR A 239 17.22 7.81 -14.19
CA THR A 239 16.87 7.15 -15.45
C THR A 239 15.51 7.59 -15.99
N MET A 240 14.51 7.75 -15.13
CA MET A 240 13.20 8.31 -15.50
C MET A 240 13.34 9.66 -16.20
N LYS A 241 14.21 10.52 -15.67
CA LYS A 241 14.48 11.84 -16.23
C LYS A 241 15.24 11.75 -17.55
N GLU A 242 16.31 10.94 -17.61
CA GLU A 242 17.13 10.73 -18.81
C GLU A 242 16.32 10.16 -19.98
N LYS A 243 15.40 9.25 -19.70
CA LYS A 243 14.52 8.62 -20.70
C LYS A 243 13.30 9.48 -21.06
N GLU A 244 13.14 10.65 -20.45
CA GLU A 244 11.96 11.51 -20.61
C GLU A 244 10.64 10.80 -20.28
N CYS A 245 10.65 9.98 -19.22
CA CYS A 245 9.50 9.22 -18.73
C CYS A 245 8.87 9.88 -17.49
N VAL A 246 8.84 11.21 -17.43
CA VAL A 246 8.31 11.94 -16.27
C VAL A 246 6.78 11.91 -16.28
N PRO A 247 6.14 11.32 -15.25
CA PRO A 247 4.69 11.26 -15.13
C PRO A 247 4.09 12.55 -14.56
N GLU A 248 2.77 12.65 -14.51
CA GLU A 248 2.08 13.69 -13.75
C GLU A 248 2.06 13.39 -12.24
N ILE A 249 2.18 12.13 -11.83
CA ILE A 249 2.22 11.69 -10.43
C ILE A 249 3.34 10.68 -10.25
N PHE A 250 4.23 10.89 -9.28
CA PHE A 250 5.19 9.88 -8.86
C PHE A 250 4.57 9.00 -7.77
N ALA A 251 4.55 7.70 -7.96
CA ALA A 251 4.06 6.76 -6.96
C ALA A 251 5.19 5.88 -6.42
N PHE A 252 5.00 5.34 -5.23
CA PHE A 252 5.91 4.34 -4.68
C PHE A 252 5.18 3.38 -3.74
N ARG A 253 5.74 2.17 -3.59
CA ARG A 253 5.27 1.17 -2.64
C ARG A 253 6.05 1.27 -1.34
N SER A 254 5.37 1.04 -0.22
CA SER A 254 5.97 1.05 1.10
C SER A 254 5.40 -0.04 1.99
N PHE A 255 6.19 -1.06 2.18
CA PHE A 255 5.95 -2.09 3.19
C PHE A 255 7.05 -1.94 4.24
N GLY A 256 6.75 -2.02 5.51
CA GLY A 256 7.73 -1.81 6.60
C GLY A 256 8.84 -2.86 6.63
N THR A 257 9.48 -3.11 5.48
CA THR A 257 10.53 -4.10 5.28
C THR A 257 11.72 -3.52 4.54
N VAL A 258 12.90 -4.04 4.84
CA VAL A 258 14.18 -3.69 4.22
C VAL A 258 14.87 -4.95 3.73
N ILE A 259 15.79 -4.79 2.77
CA ILE A 259 16.65 -5.90 2.35
C ILE A 259 17.64 -6.18 3.48
N TYR A 260 17.82 -7.47 3.78
CA TYR A 260 18.78 -7.89 4.79
C TYR A 260 20.20 -7.42 4.44
N GLY A 261 20.86 -6.81 5.41
CA GLY A 261 22.20 -6.23 5.25
C GLY A 261 22.24 -4.71 5.07
N GLU A 262 21.10 -4.05 4.83
CA GLU A 262 21.01 -2.57 4.75
C GLU A 262 21.02 -1.91 6.14
N GLU A 263 20.35 -2.51 7.12
CA GLU A 263 20.28 -1.99 8.49
C GLU A 263 21.23 -2.68 9.46
N GLU A 264 21.88 -3.78 9.06
CA GLU A 264 22.67 -4.62 9.97
C GLU A 264 23.98 -5.08 9.40
N GLU A 265 25.05 -4.84 10.17
CA GLU A 265 26.33 -5.48 9.94
C GLU A 265 26.25 -6.97 10.31
N LYS A 266 26.24 -7.82 9.29
CA LYS A 266 26.71 -9.22 9.34
C LYS A 266 26.07 -10.19 10.32
N MET A 267 24.75 -10.39 10.29
CA MET A 267 24.22 -11.67 10.73
C MET A 267 23.97 -12.57 9.52
N ASN A 268 24.69 -13.70 9.43
CA ASN A 268 24.47 -14.74 8.42
C ASN A 268 23.15 -15.45 8.69
N LEU A 269 22.03 -14.81 8.31
CA LEU A 269 20.73 -15.44 8.42
C LEU A 269 20.52 -16.42 7.26
N ILE A 270 19.76 -17.45 7.57
CA ILE A 270 19.44 -18.55 6.68
C ILE A 270 18.67 -17.98 5.48
N GLN A 271 19.22 -18.18 4.30
CA GLN A 271 18.50 -17.94 3.07
C GLN A 271 17.30 -18.87 3.02
N ASN A 272 16.09 -18.33 3.06
CA ASN A 272 14.93 -19.04 2.58
C ASN A 272 14.95 -19.00 1.05
N ASN A 273 14.58 -20.11 0.40
CA ASN A 273 14.47 -20.22 -1.06
C ASN A 273 13.39 -19.31 -1.68
N GLU A 274 12.70 -18.51 -0.91
CA GLU A 274 11.79 -17.46 -1.35
C GLU A 274 12.55 -16.15 -1.60
N SER A 275 13.57 -16.25 -2.38
CA SER A 275 14.26 -15.29 -3.25
C SER A 275 14.55 -13.87 -2.79
N VAL A 276 14.08 -13.34 -1.68
CA VAL A 276 14.46 -12.02 -1.20
C VAL A 276 14.71 -12.06 0.30
N ASN A 277 15.92 -11.72 0.70
CA ASN A 277 16.32 -11.58 2.11
C ASN A 277 15.70 -10.29 2.69
N MET A 278 14.38 -10.30 2.91
CA MET A 278 13.69 -9.15 3.50
C MET A 278 13.36 -9.40 4.97
N ILE A 279 13.58 -8.39 5.77
CA ILE A 279 13.25 -8.35 7.20
C ILE A 279 12.39 -7.13 7.51
N VAL A 280 11.70 -7.14 8.64
CA VAL A 280 10.99 -5.95 9.12
C VAL A 280 12.00 -4.88 9.49
N SER A 281 11.79 -3.65 9.03
CA SER A 281 12.63 -2.50 9.39
C SER A 281 12.60 -2.23 10.90
N ARG A 282 13.70 -1.73 11.45
CA ARG A 282 13.76 -1.24 12.84
C ARG A 282 13.02 0.08 13.03
N ASP A 283 12.80 0.78 11.94
CA ASP A 283 12.25 2.12 11.95
C ASP A 283 10.71 2.10 12.10
N PRO A 284 10.16 2.50 13.25
CA PRO A 284 8.72 2.60 13.44
C PRO A 284 8.07 3.68 12.56
N ASP A 285 8.86 4.60 12.03
CA ASP A 285 8.46 5.71 11.14
C ASP A 285 8.76 5.45 9.67
N PHE A 286 8.97 4.19 9.31
CA PHE A 286 9.44 3.77 7.99
C PHE A 286 8.69 4.42 6.82
N LEU A 287 7.35 4.47 6.87
CA LEU A 287 6.55 5.07 5.79
C LEU A 287 6.83 6.57 5.64
N ARG A 288 6.89 7.30 6.76
CA ARG A 288 7.19 8.74 6.78
C ARG A 288 8.58 9.01 6.24
N ASN A 289 9.58 8.33 6.79
CA ASN A 289 10.98 8.54 6.42
C ASN A 289 11.21 8.18 4.94
N ARG A 290 10.57 7.11 4.44
CA ARG A 290 10.62 6.77 3.02
C ARG A 290 9.95 7.83 2.13
N GLY A 291 8.81 8.35 2.53
CA GLY A 291 8.12 9.44 1.82
C GLY A 291 8.96 10.71 1.74
N GLU A 292 9.62 11.09 2.84
CA GLU A 292 10.54 12.22 2.89
C GLU A 292 11.76 12.02 1.98
N LYS A 293 12.32 10.81 1.95
CA LYS A 293 13.42 10.45 1.05
C LYS A 293 13.01 10.55 -0.42
N VAL A 294 11.87 10.01 -0.79
CA VAL A 294 11.31 10.12 -2.17
C VAL A 294 11.21 11.59 -2.57
N LYS A 295 10.57 12.42 -1.74
CA LYS A 295 10.41 13.86 -2.02
C LYS A 295 11.76 14.58 -2.12
N GLY A 296 12.69 14.27 -1.24
CA GLY A 296 14.03 14.85 -1.26
C GLY A 296 14.83 14.49 -2.53
N LEU A 297 14.73 13.26 -3.01
CA LEU A 297 15.37 12.82 -4.25
C LEU A 297 14.73 13.47 -5.48
N LEU A 298 13.39 13.54 -5.53
CA LEU A 298 12.68 14.26 -6.61
C LEU A 298 13.06 15.73 -6.64
N GLN A 299 13.16 16.39 -5.48
CA GLN A 299 13.60 17.78 -5.40
C GLN A 299 15.02 17.99 -5.93
N LYS A 300 15.97 17.12 -5.55
CA LYS A 300 17.35 17.13 -6.06
C LYS A 300 17.41 16.91 -7.58
N ALA A 301 16.50 16.11 -8.13
CA ALA A 301 16.39 15.89 -9.57
C ALA A 301 15.69 17.04 -10.33
N GLY A 302 15.23 18.09 -9.63
CA GLY A 302 14.45 19.19 -10.23
C GLY A 302 12.98 18.85 -10.49
N LEU A 303 12.48 17.79 -9.87
CA LEU A 303 11.10 17.27 -10.01
C LEU A 303 10.28 17.43 -8.72
N GLY A 304 10.67 18.34 -7.84
CA GLY A 304 10.03 18.54 -6.53
C GLY A 304 8.57 19.01 -6.57
N ALA A 305 8.08 19.46 -7.72
CA ALA A 305 6.68 19.83 -7.92
C ALA A 305 5.76 18.63 -8.19
N LEU A 306 6.32 17.44 -8.47
CA LEU A 306 5.51 16.25 -8.71
C LEU A 306 4.75 15.84 -7.45
N PRO A 307 3.44 15.62 -7.58
CA PRO A 307 2.65 14.97 -6.54
C PRO A 307 3.21 13.57 -6.23
N VAL A 308 3.24 13.21 -4.93
CA VAL A 308 3.73 11.91 -4.49
C VAL A 308 2.62 11.09 -3.86
N LEU A 309 2.41 9.88 -4.37
CA LEU A 309 1.39 8.93 -3.93
C LEU A 309 2.05 7.65 -3.39
N VAL A 310 1.54 7.10 -2.31
CA VAL A 310 1.81 5.72 -1.91
C VAL A 310 0.70 4.85 -2.45
N ASP A 311 0.99 4.07 -3.48
CA ASP A 311 0.00 3.26 -4.19
C ASP A 311 -0.22 1.87 -3.60
N GLU A 312 0.74 1.38 -2.80
CA GLU A 312 0.58 0.19 -1.96
C GLU A 312 1.34 0.35 -0.65
N CYS A 313 0.67 0.14 0.47
CA CYS A 313 1.35 0.08 1.76
C CYS A 313 0.74 -0.93 2.73
N SER A 314 1.60 -1.52 3.53
CA SER A 314 1.26 -2.37 4.66
C SER A 314 2.39 -2.36 5.69
N SER A 315 2.16 -2.96 6.87
CA SER A 315 3.20 -3.05 7.92
C SER A 315 4.38 -3.95 7.54
N ASN A 316 4.16 -4.87 6.61
CA ASN A 316 5.17 -5.76 6.02
C ASN A 316 4.63 -6.37 4.72
N ILE A 317 5.46 -7.16 4.03
CA ILE A 317 5.12 -7.79 2.73
C ILE A 317 4.50 -9.18 2.84
N TRP A 318 4.30 -9.73 4.03
CA TRP A 318 3.90 -11.12 4.18
C TRP A 318 2.40 -11.31 4.36
N GLN A 319 1.80 -12.06 3.46
CA GLN A 319 0.36 -12.36 3.46
C GLN A 319 -0.10 -13.33 4.54
N ARG A 320 0.81 -14.00 5.23
CA ARG A 320 0.50 -14.97 6.29
C ARG A 320 0.94 -14.49 7.66
N ASP A 321 1.07 -13.19 7.80
CA ASP A 321 1.41 -12.59 9.07
C ASP A 321 0.17 -12.43 9.95
N LEU A 322 0.07 -13.27 10.98
CA LEU A 322 -1.07 -13.26 11.91
C LEU A 322 -1.29 -11.91 12.61
N CYS A 323 -0.28 -11.04 12.67
CA CYS A 323 -0.42 -9.68 13.19
C CYS A 323 -1.37 -8.81 12.34
N ASN A 324 -1.53 -9.14 11.05
CA ASN A 324 -2.49 -8.45 10.17
C ASN A 324 -3.95 -8.59 10.63
N ASP A 325 -4.28 -9.64 11.39
CA ASP A 325 -5.64 -9.90 11.89
C ASP A 325 -5.90 -9.31 13.28
N THR A 326 -4.95 -8.57 13.84
CA THR A 326 -5.00 -8.09 15.23
C THR A 326 -5.17 -6.57 15.31
N CYS A 327 -5.41 -6.07 16.54
CA CYS A 327 -5.47 -4.63 16.82
C CYS A 327 -4.14 -3.90 16.58
N TYR A 328 -3.00 -4.62 16.52
CA TYR A 328 -1.73 -4.05 16.08
C TYR A 328 -1.86 -3.33 14.74
N LYS A 329 -2.53 -3.96 13.76
CA LYS A 329 -2.71 -3.39 12.43
C LYS A 329 -3.54 -2.10 12.46
N ALA A 330 -4.51 -2.00 13.36
CA ALA A 330 -5.29 -0.79 13.56
C ALA A 330 -4.43 0.36 14.11
N ALA A 331 -3.58 0.08 15.12
CA ALA A 331 -2.66 1.07 15.68
C ALA A 331 -1.61 1.51 14.64
N TRP A 332 -1.08 0.56 13.85
CA TRP A 332 -0.17 0.84 12.73
C TRP A 332 -0.83 1.77 11.70
N LEU A 333 -2.10 1.51 11.34
CA LEU A 333 -2.84 2.34 10.39
C LEU A 333 -3.00 3.77 10.91
N PHE A 334 -3.45 3.95 12.15
CA PHE A 334 -3.60 5.28 12.75
C PHE A 334 -2.30 6.05 12.74
N LYS A 335 -1.21 5.44 13.25
CA LYS A 335 0.10 6.08 13.24
C LYS A 335 0.46 6.57 11.84
N ASN A 336 0.45 5.66 10.87
CA ASN A 336 0.95 5.97 9.54
C ASN A 336 0.05 6.92 8.75
N LEU A 337 -1.26 6.87 8.91
CA LEU A 337 -2.16 7.80 8.24
C LEU A 337 -2.19 9.17 8.92
N LEU A 338 -2.19 9.24 10.24
CA LEU A 338 -2.29 10.52 10.96
C LEU A 338 -0.97 11.31 10.97
N GLU A 339 0.16 10.62 10.97
CA GLU A 339 1.48 11.27 10.98
C GLU A 339 1.94 11.73 9.58
N ASN A 340 1.39 11.15 8.50
CA ASN A 340 1.73 11.52 7.11
C ASN A 340 0.74 12.49 6.46
N GLU A 341 -0.16 13.06 7.21
CA GLU A 341 -1.32 13.82 6.71
C GLU A 341 -0.99 14.95 5.74
N GLU A 342 0.17 15.60 5.87
CA GLU A 342 0.60 16.71 4.98
C GLU A 342 1.69 16.31 3.99
N ALA A 343 2.32 15.15 4.20
CA ALA A 343 3.51 14.78 3.46
C ALA A 343 3.21 14.21 2.08
N LEU A 344 2.10 13.49 1.92
CA LEU A 344 1.76 12.69 0.74
C LEU A 344 0.38 13.06 0.22
N GLN A 345 0.20 13.00 -1.10
CA GLN A 345 -1.10 13.28 -1.72
C GLN A 345 -2.13 12.18 -1.54
N GLY A 346 -1.69 10.98 -1.25
CA GLY A 346 -2.55 9.84 -0.97
C GLY A 346 -1.73 8.67 -0.46
N ILE A 347 -2.39 7.84 0.36
CA ILE A 347 -1.84 6.59 0.87
C ILE A 347 -2.90 5.50 0.66
N ALA A 348 -2.60 4.55 -0.21
CA ALA A 348 -3.44 3.41 -0.49
C ALA A 348 -3.02 2.20 0.36
N TYR A 349 -3.80 1.89 1.39
CA TYR A 349 -3.61 0.67 2.17
C TYR A 349 -3.84 -0.57 1.29
N PHE A 350 -2.98 -1.54 1.38
CA PHE A 350 -3.07 -2.80 0.64
C PHE A 350 -3.56 -3.91 1.58
N SER A 351 -4.75 -4.49 1.43
CA SER A 351 -5.75 -4.31 0.37
C SER A 351 -7.15 -4.33 0.97
N VAL A 352 -8.21 -4.38 0.16
CA VAL A 352 -9.60 -4.42 0.65
C VAL A 352 -9.94 -5.78 1.25
N ASN A 353 -9.65 -6.88 0.54
CA ASN A 353 -10.09 -8.23 0.93
C ASN A 353 -8.91 -9.23 0.95
N ASP A 354 -9.01 -10.25 1.80
CA ASP A 354 -8.02 -11.33 1.89
C ASP A 354 -8.07 -12.32 0.72
N ARG A 355 -9.00 -12.18 -0.23
CA ARG A 355 -9.04 -12.99 -1.47
C ARG A 355 -7.87 -12.72 -2.41
N LEU A 356 -7.11 -11.69 -2.13
CA LEU A 356 -5.88 -11.35 -2.82
C LEU A 356 -4.73 -12.27 -2.37
N ASP A 357 -4.90 -13.56 -2.50
CA ASP A 357 -3.88 -14.53 -2.10
C ASP A 357 -2.91 -14.81 -3.25
N GLU A 358 -1.70 -14.30 -3.12
CA GLU A 358 -0.63 -14.48 -4.13
C GLU A 358 0.15 -15.79 -3.96
N VAL A 359 -0.03 -16.48 -2.82
CA VAL A 359 0.74 -17.70 -2.52
C VAL A 359 -0.15 -18.94 -2.70
N PHE A 360 -0.97 -19.25 -1.72
CA PHE A 360 -1.90 -20.37 -1.75
C PHE A 360 -3.20 -19.97 -1.09
N PRO A 361 -4.36 -20.46 -1.59
CA PRO A 361 -5.64 -20.20 -0.95
C PRO A 361 -5.59 -20.57 0.54
N ALA A 362 -6.00 -19.64 1.39
CA ALA A 362 -6.13 -19.91 2.81
C ALA A 362 -7.33 -20.80 3.09
N ARG A 363 -7.19 -21.67 4.08
CA ARG A 363 -8.30 -22.51 4.57
C ARG A 363 -9.03 -21.84 5.73
N GLU A 364 -8.40 -20.89 6.38
CA GLU A 364 -8.84 -20.30 7.63
C GLU A 364 -9.27 -18.85 7.40
N THR A 365 -10.34 -18.45 8.09
CA THR A 365 -10.88 -17.08 8.00
C THR A 365 -9.85 -16.02 8.42
N TYR A 366 -9.11 -16.26 9.51
CA TYR A 366 -8.06 -15.39 10.01
C TYR A 366 -6.71 -16.07 9.79
N HIS A 367 -6.07 -15.74 8.70
CA HIS A 367 -4.83 -16.37 8.25
C HIS A 367 -3.67 -15.39 8.06
N GLY A 368 -3.86 -14.13 8.47
CA GLY A 368 -2.84 -13.11 8.35
C GLY A 368 -2.79 -12.40 6.99
N GLY A 369 -3.88 -12.42 6.24
CA GLY A 369 -3.98 -11.69 4.96
C GLY A 369 -3.94 -10.17 5.14
N PHE A 370 -3.72 -9.44 4.05
CA PHE A 370 -3.63 -7.97 4.07
C PHE A 370 -4.98 -7.25 4.14
N GLY A 371 -6.08 -7.94 3.85
CA GLY A 371 -7.39 -7.35 3.66
C GLY A 371 -7.89 -6.51 4.83
N LEU A 372 -8.67 -5.48 4.51
CA LEU A 372 -9.57 -4.82 5.47
C LEU A 372 -10.65 -5.78 5.93
N PHE A 373 -11.08 -6.66 5.01
CA PHE A 373 -12.01 -7.76 5.27
C PHE A 373 -11.31 -9.10 5.10
N THR A 374 -11.78 -10.08 5.87
CA THR A 374 -11.40 -11.49 5.63
C THR A 374 -11.96 -11.94 4.28
N MET A 375 -11.51 -13.11 3.79
CA MET A 375 -12.04 -13.70 2.56
C MET A 375 -13.56 -13.99 2.59
N ASN A 376 -14.18 -13.95 3.76
CA ASN A 376 -15.61 -14.18 3.98
C ASN A 376 -16.36 -12.87 4.33
N GLY A 377 -15.78 -11.71 4.05
CA GLY A 377 -16.43 -10.42 4.26
C GLY A 377 -16.50 -9.93 5.70
N ILE A 378 -15.75 -10.53 6.64
CA ILE A 378 -15.73 -10.07 8.03
C ILE A 378 -14.75 -8.90 8.17
N PRO A 379 -15.20 -7.71 8.63
CA PRO A 379 -14.30 -6.58 8.81
C PRO A 379 -13.29 -6.86 9.93
N LYS A 380 -12.01 -6.62 9.65
CA LYS A 380 -10.93 -6.76 10.63
C LYS A 380 -10.76 -5.49 11.47
N ALA A 381 -9.94 -5.54 12.51
CA ALA A 381 -9.63 -4.39 13.36
C ALA A 381 -9.14 -3.18 12.55
N VAL A 382 -8.35 -3.40 11.51
CA VAL A 382 -7.86 -2.35 10.61
C VAL A 382 -9.00 -1.67 9.83
N CYS A 383 -10.02 -2.39 9.42
CA CYS A 383 -11.22 -1.82 8.78
C CYS A 383 -12.00 -0.92 9.76
N THR A 384 -12.15 -1.37 11.01
CA THR A 384 -12.78 -0.58 12.06
C THR A 384 -12.02 0.72 12.33
N ALA A 385 -10.69 0.67 12.38
CA ALA A 385 -9.85 1.87 12.50
C ALA A 385 -10.07 2.84 11.34
N LEU A 386 -10.13 2.34 10.11
CA LEU A 386 -10.38 3.16 8.93
C LEU A 386 -11.77 3.83 8.99
N ARG A 387 -12.80 3.11 9.43
CA ARG A 387 -14.13 3.67 9.67
C ARG A 387 -14.15 4.74 10.76
N LEU A 388 -13.35 4.59 11.80
CA LEU A 388 -13.19 5.64 12.81
C LEU A 388 -12.55 6.90 12.23
N LEU A 389 -11.55 6.76 11.35
CA LEU A 389 -10.98 7.89 10.60
C LEU A 389 -12.03 8.60 9.72
N GLY A 390 -13.01 7.89 9.20
CA GLY A 390 -14.15 8.46 8.47
C GLY A 390 -14.98 9.46 9.27
N ARG A 391 -14.87 9.45 10.59
CA ARG A 391 -15.54 10.41 11.49
C ARG A 391 -14.70 11.65 11.77
N MET A 392 -13.54 11.77 11.17
CA MET A 392 -12.62 12.90 11.38
C MET A 392 -13.25 14.20 10.93
N GLY A 393 -13.10 15.23 11.75
CA GLY A 393 -13.56 16.57 11.43
C GLY A 393 -12.69 17.21 10.35
N SER A 394 -13.25 18.19 9.67
CA SER A 394 -12.61 18.85 8.52
C SER A 394 -11.43 19.78 8.89
N ARG A 395 -11.22 20.04 10.18
CA ARG A 395 -10.20 20.96 10.67
C ARG A 395 -9.26 20.30 11.66
N LEU A 396 -7.96 20.45 11.44
CA LEU A 396 -6.92 20.00 12.37
C LEU A 396 -6.80 20.99 13.52
N VAL A 397 -6.96 20.50 14.74
CA VAL A 397 -6.78 21.29 15.97
C VAL A 397 -5.36 21.12 16.50
N LYS A 398 -4.94 19.88 16.72
CA LYS A 398 -3.61 19.55 17.23
C LYS A 398 -3.27 18.09 16.92
N ARG A 399 -1.99 17.83 16.70
CA ARG A 399 -1.46 16.45 16.56
C ARG A 399 -0.15 16.32 17.30
N GLY A 400 0.23 15.09 17.62
CA GLY A 400 1.50 14.74 18.25
C GLY A 400 1.65 13.24 18.32
N ASP A 401 2.70 12.79 19.00
CA ASP A 401 2.96 11.37 19.17
C ASP A 401 1.81 10.68 19.93
N GLY A 402 1.14 9.75 19.27
CA GLY A 402 0.02 8.98 19.82
C GLY A 402 -1.32 9.70 19.88
N TYR A 403 -1.46 10.92 19.34
CA TYR A 403 -2.73 11.62 19.32
C TYR A 403 -2.95 12.50 18.09
N PHE A 404 -4.23 12.63 17.72
CA PHE A 404 -4.70 13.55 16.69
C PHE A 404 -6.05 14.11 17.09
N ILE A 405 -6.21 15.45 17.07
CA ILE A 405 -7.42 16.15 17.44
C ILE A 405 -7.91 16.96 16.25
N SER A 406 -9.14 16.69 15.84
CA SER A 406 -9.84 17.41 14.78
C SER A 406 -11.13 18.03 15.28
N THR A 407 -11.69 18.95 14.52
CA THR A 407 -13.00 19.54 14.79
C THR A 407 -13.80 19.70 13.51
N GLU A 408 -15.11 19.56 13.63
CA GLU A 408 -16.09 19.90 12.61
C GLU A 408 -16.94 21.07 13.12
N PRO A 409 -16.55 22.31 12.80
CA PRO A 409 -17.18 23.50 13.38
C PRO A 409 -18.67 23.59 13.07
N GLU A 410 -19.09 23.21 11.85
CA GLU A 410 -20.48 23.28 11.42
C GLU A 410 -21.40 22.36 12.24
N LYS A 411 -20.85 21.29 12.81
CA LYS A 411 -21.59 20.33 13.64
C LYS A 411 -21.32 20.52 15.14
N ASN A 412 -20.48 21.48 15.53
CA ASN A 412 -20.00 21.67 16.90
C ASN A 412 -19.45 20.33 17.49
N GLN A 413 -18.64 19.65 16.74
CA GLN A 413 -18.06 18.36 17.12
C GLN A 413 -16.55 18.42 17.12
N SER A 414 -15.92 17.74 18.08
CA SER A 414 -14.48 17.52 18.13
C SER A 414 -14.21 16.04 18.25
N GLN A 415 -13.20 15.58 17.53
CA GLN A 415 -12.77 14.18 17.54
C GLN A 415 -11.35 14.09 18.09
N ILE A 416 -11.15 13.18 19.00
CA ILE A 416 -9.86 12.90 19.62
C ILE A 416 -9.50 11.45 19.29
N TYR A 417 -8.41 11.26 18.54
CA TYR A 417 -7.84 9.97 18.24
C TYR A 417 -6.64 9.77 19.14
N LEU A 418 -6.64 8.68 19.90
CA LEU A 418 -5.54 8.27 20.75
C LEU A 418 -5.09 6.88 20.28
N TYR A 419 -3.80 6.69 20.10
CA TYR A 419 -3.24 5.41 19.70
C TYR A 419 -1.90 5.19 20.38
N ASN A 420 -1.63 3.93 20.69
CA ASN A 420 -0.34 3.47 21.21
C ASN A 420 0.19 2.42 20.24
N TYR A 421 1.11 2.83 19.37
CA TYR A 421 1.76 1.93 18.44
C TYR A 421 3.05 1.38 19.07
N VAL A 422 3.16 0.07 19.09
CA VAL A 422 4.34 -0.64 19.56
C VAL A 422 4.94 -1.37 18.37
N HIS A 423 6.23 -1.13 18.12
CA HIS A 423 6.92 -1.73 16.98
C HIS A 423 7.30 -3.19 17.27
N TYR A 424 7.55 -3.96 16.23
CA TYR A 424 8.02 -5.34 16.32
C TYR A 424 9.36 -5.44 17.06
N ASP A 425 9.52 -6.48 17.85
CA ASP A 425 10.79 -6.81 18.50
C ASP A 425 11.78 -7.52 17.55
N MET A 426 12.96 -7.83 18.07
CA MET A 426 14.00 -8.52 17.31
C MET A 426 13.61 -9.94 16.91
N LEU A 427 12.84 -10.66 17.74
CA LEU A 427 12.38 -12.01 17.40
C LEU A 427 11.50 -12.00 16.18
N TYR A 428 10.58 -11.03 16.10
CA TYR A 428 9.71 -10.92 14.96
C TYR A 428 10.41 -10.50 13.69
N ARG A 429 11.37 -9.61 13.77
CA ARG A 429 12.17 -9.19 12.62
C ARG A 429 12.83 -10.39 11.91
N TYR A 430 13.20 -11.40 12.67
CA TYR A 430 13.80 -12.65 12.18
C TYR A 430 12.81 -13.82 12.16
N ARG A 431 11.54 -13.54 12.01
CA ARG A 431 10.45 -14.53 12.07
C ARG A 431 10.64 -15.78 11.21
N HIS A 432 11.38 -15.67 10.11
CA HIS A 432 11.72 -16.83 9.27
C HIS A 432 12.73 -17.78 9.92
N ALA A 433 13.47 -17.31 10.92
CA ALA A 433 14.35 -18.14 11.74
C ALA A 433 13.64 -18.72 12.97
N VAL A 434 12.48 -18.15 13.34
CA VAL A 434 11.70 -18.54 14.53
C VAL A 434 10.27 -18.84 14.09
N ASN A 435 9.81 -20.04 14.39
CA ASN A 435 8.43 -20.43 14.12
C ASN A 435 7.51 -19.89 15.23
N ILE A 436 6.95 -18.69 15.00
CA ILE A 436 6.05 -18.03 15.95
C ILE A 436 4.67 -18.68 15.87
N SER A 437 4.23 -19.27 16.96
CA SER A 437 2.91 -19.88 17.06
C SER A 437 1.79 -18.84 17.12
N ARG A 438 0.55 -19.26 16.87
CA ARG A 438 -0.62 -18.38 17.00
C ARG A 438 -0.81 -17.85 18.43
N THR A 439 -0.40 -18.60 19.43
CA THR A 439 -0.48 -18.20 20.83
C THR A 439 0.57 -17.17 21.21
N ASP A 440 1.72 -17.18 20.53
CA ASP A 440 2.85 -16.32 20.83
C ASP A 440 2.87 -15.03 20.01
N ARG A 441 1.89 -14.81 19.10
CA ARG A 441 1.86 -13.64 18.23
C ARG A 441 1.92 -12.28 18.95
N TYR A 442 1.45 -12.21 20.18
CA TYR A 442 1.48 -10.99 20.99
C TYR A 442 2.77 -10.79 21.78
N ARG A 443 3.68 -11.76 21.75
CA ARG A 443 5.01 -11.67 22.39
C ARG A 443 6.09 -11.09 21.47
N VAL A 444 5.74 -10.79 20.25
CA VAL A 444 6.68 -10.34 19.20
C VAL A 444 6.75 -8.83 19.05
N PHE A 445 6.35 -8.10 20.05
CA PHE A 445 6.39 -6.65 20.07
C PHE A 445 7.39 -6.17 21.10
N ASN A 446 8.04 -5.02 20.81
CA ASN A 446 8.82 -4.35 21.83
C ASN A 446 7.95 -4.04 23.04
N MET A 447 8.56 -3.97 24.22
CA MET A 447 7.85 -3.55 25.41
C MET A 447 7.27 -2.16 25.19
N GLY A 448 5.94 -2.08 25.16
CA GLY A 448 5.23 -0.83 25.05
C GLY A 448 5.16 -0.12 26.40
N GLU A 449 5.20 1.19 26.37
CA GLU A 449 4.89 1.99 27.54
C GLU A 449 3.37 2.07 27.75
N ILE A 450 2.91 2.04 28.99
CA ILE A 450 1.53 2.43 29.32
C ILE A 450 1.46 3.94 29.14
N ARG A 451 0.62 4.39 28.21
CA ARG A 451 0.43 5.81 27.94
C ARG A 451 -0.84 6.34 28.56
N THR A 452 -0.70 7.34 29.42
CA THR A 452 -1.84 8.07 30.02
C THR A 452 -1.97 9.41 29.32
N PHE A 453 -3.11 9.65 28.66
CA PHE A 453 -3.39 10.90 27.98
C PHE A 453 -4.32 11.78 28.83
N SER A 454 -3.88 12.99 29.14
CA SER A 454 -4.70 14.05 29.75
C SER A 454 -4.97 15.11 28.70
N VAL A 455 -6.21 15.16 28.17
CA VAL A 455 -6.59 16.08 27.09
C VAL A 455 -7.52 17.15 27.63
N LYS A 456 -7.07 18.42 27.56
CA LYS A 456 -7.86 19.61 27.91
C LYS A 456 -8.28 20.34 26.64
N LEU A 457 -9.58 20.32 26.32
CA LEU A 457 -10.13 21.15 25.26
C LEU A 457 -10.49 22.52 25.80
N THR A 458 -10.15 23.58 25.08
CA THR A 458 -10.47 24.96 25.40
C THR A 458 -11.16 25.63 24.22
N GLY A 459 -11.88 26.74 24.47
CA GLY A 459 -12.61 27.46 23.43
C GLY A 459 -13.91 26.77 23.00
N LEU A 460 -14.43 25.88 23.83
CA LEU A 460 -15.76 25.30 23.65
C LEU A 460 -16.83 26.37 24.00
N GLU A 461 -17.90 26.42 23.22
CA GLU A 461 -19.06 27.24 23.54
C GLU A 461 -19.75 26.76 24.84
N PRO A 462 -20.29 27.65 25.66
CA PRO A 462 -21.04 27.24 26.86
C PRO A 462 -22.22 26.33 26.50
N GLY A 463 -22.32 25.16 27.15
CA GLY A 463 -23.37 24.21 26.84
C GLY A 463 -23.20 22.84 27.47
N LYS A 464 -24.13 21.95 27.14
CA LYS A 464 -24.05 20.52 27.48
C LYS A 464 -23.36 19.75 26.34
N TYR A 465 -22.43 18.93 26.69
CA TYR A 465 -21.69 18.09 25.76
C TYR A 465 -21.95 16.61 26.00
N CYS A 466 -21.95 15.83 24.93
CA CYS A 466 -21.99 14.38 24.98
C CYS A 466 -20.60 13.83 24.56
N LEU A 467 -19.99 13.05 25.44
CA LEU A 467 -18.78 12.30 25.13
C LEU A 467 -19.18 10.88 24.64
N ARG A 468 -18.66 10.49 23.48
CA ARG A 468 -18.81 9.14 22.95
C ARG A 468 -17.42 8.49 22.83
N LEU A 469 -17.27 7.32 23.40
CA LEU A 469 -16.07 6.49 23.28
C LEU A 469 -16.34 5.36 22.28
N TYR A 470 -15.35 5.06 21.45
CA TYR A 470 -15.42 4.04 20.41
C TYR A 470 -14.22 3.07 20.52
#